data_74d21fef4a1a77e684ee7821bc711589
#
_entry.id   74d21fef4a1a77e684ee7821bc711589
#
_cell.length_a   1.000
_cell.length_b   1.000
_cell.length_c   1.000
_cell.angle_alpha   90.00
_cell.angle_beta   90.00
_cell.angle_gamma   90.00
#
_symmetry.space_group_name_H-M   'P 1'
#
loop_
_entity.id
_entity.type
_entity.pdbx_description
1 polymer ?
#
loop_
_entity_poly.entity_id
_entity_poly.type
_entity_poly.pdbx_seq_one_letter_code
_entity_poly.pdbx_strand_id
1 'polypeptide(L)'
;ELRPGDGGKIARTAGNSATIEAHLDGGKVRVRLPSGVSKDMAGNCRATIGVLAGHGRGEMPLRTAGAAHYKAKARGKLYPHVSGVAMNPVDHPHGGGNHQAVHGPSSVARGTPPGAKVGNIAPSRTGRGRGKKI
;
A
#
# COMPACT_ATOMS: atom_id res chain seq x y z
N GLU A 1 -12.59 -18.42 -5.06
CA GLU A 1 -12.30 -18.49 -6.50
C GLU A 1 -13.41 -17.81 -7.30
N LEU A 2 -13.08 -16.82 -8.12
CA LEU A 2 -14.04 -16.16 -9.02
C LEU A 2 -14.25 -16.96 -10.32
N ARG A 3 -13.25 -17.74 -10.69
CA ARG A 3 -13.29 -18.68 -11.81
C ARG A 3 -12.67 -20.00 -11.36
N PRO A 4 -13.18 -21.15 -11.82
CA PRO A 4 -12.58 -22.44 -11.47
C PRO A 4 -11.08 -22.47 -11.78
N GLY A 5 -10.26 -22.87 -10.80
CA GLY A 5 -8.82 -23.00 -10.95
C GLY A 5 -7.98 -21.72 -10.80
N ASP A 6 -8.59 -20.56 -10.46
CA ASP A 6 -7.83 -19.31 -10.26
C ASP A 6 -7.09 -19.23 -8.90
N GLY A 7 -7.27 -20.21 -8.04
CA GLY A 7 -6.64 -20.30 -6.73
C GLY A 7 -7.08 -19.22 -5.71
N GLY A 8 -8.16 -18.52 -6.01
CA GLY A 8 -8.67 -17.40 -5.23
C GLY A 8 -7.95 -16.08 -5.52
N LYS A 9 -8.68 -14.98 -5.44
CA LYS A 9 -8.16 -13.63 -5.71
C LYS A 9 -8.47 -12.61 -4.62
N ILE A 10 -9.32 -12.95 -3.67
CA ILE A 10 -9.87 -12.02 -2.68
C ILE A 10 -9.48 -12.50 -1.28
N ALA A 11 -9.12 -11.54 -0.40
CA ALA A 11 -8.76 -11.78 1.00
C ALA A 11 -7.65 -12.84 1.19
N ARG A 12 -6.59 -12.80 0.39
CA ARG A 12 -5.51 -13.79 0.39
C ARG A 12 -4.36 -13.47 1.36
N THR A 13 -4.33 -12.29 1.92
CA THR A 13 -3.23 -11.86 2.79
C THR A 13 -3.40 -12.45 4.19
N ALA A 14 -2.29 -12.80 4.83
CA ALA A 14 -2.26 -13.36 6.18
C ALA A 14 -3.11 -12.53 7.17
N GLY A 15 -3.93 -13.22 7.96
CA GLY A 15 -4.82 -12.61 8.93
C GLY A 15 -6.09 -11.97 8.36
N ASN A 16 -6.30 -12.01 7.07
CA ASN A 16 -7.48 -11.43 6.43
C ASN A 16 -8.62 -12.43 6.24
N SER A 17 -9.83 -11.89 6.20
CA SER A 17 -11.06 -12.58 5.84
C SER A 17 -12.00 -11.62 5.13
N ALA A 18 -12.96 -12.14 4.42
CA ALA A 18 -14.08 -11.40 3.87
C ALA A 18 -15.37 -11.92 4.50
N THR A 19 -16.37 -11.07 4.70
CA THR A 19 -17.62 -11.42 5.39
C THR A 19 -18.78 -11.35 4.41
N ILE A 20 -19.65 -12.36 4.40
CA ILE A 20 -20.90 -12.33 3.66
C ILE A 20 -21.85 -11.38 4.39
N GLU A 21 -22.34 -10.36 3.70
CA GLU A 21 -23.31 -9.40 4.23
C GLU A 21 -24.75 -9.78 3.90
N ALA A 22 -24.99 -10.22 2.69
CA ALA A 22 -26.34 -10.56 2.23
C ALA A 22 -26.33 -11.53 1.06
N HIS A 23 -27.38 -12.35 0.99
CA HIS A 23 -27.73 -13.09 -0.21
C HIS A 23 -28.69 -12.23 -1.04
N LEU A 24 -28.37 -12.06 -2.32
CA LEU A 24 -29.12 -11.23 -3.25
C LEU A 24 -29.90 -12.12 -4.24
N ASP A 25 -30.94 -11.55 -4.82
CA ASP A 25 -31.70 -12.21 -5.87
C ASP A 25 -30.82 -12.50 -7.10
N GLY A 26 -31.17 -13.53 -7.84
CA GLY A 26 -30.40 -13.96 -9.02
C GLY A 26 -29.10 -14.71 -8.69
N GLY A 27 -29.02 -15.35 -7.50
CA GLY A 27 -27.89 -16.20 -7.12
C GLY A 27 -26.59 -15.42 -6.87
N LYS A 28 -26.69 -14.15 -6.50
CA LYS A 28 -25.55 -13.31 -6.12
C LYS A 28 -25.44 -13.21 -4.60
N VAL A 29 -24.23 -12.96 -4.15
CA VAL A 29 -23.89 -12.76 -2.72
C VAL A 29 -23.10 -11.47 -2.57
N ARG A 30 -23.50 -10.63 -1.64
CA ARG A 30 -22.77 -9.42 -1.27
C ARG A 30 -21.72 -9.77 -0.22
N VAL A 31 -20.47 -9.46 -0.52
CA VAL A 31 -19.32 -9.77 0.33
C VAL A 31 -18.58 -8.49 0.67
N ARG A 32 -18.38 -8.26 1.96
CA ARG A 32 -17.55 -7.16 2.47
C ARG A 32 -16.09 -7.57 2.46
N LEU A 33 -15.27 -6.79 1.78
CA LEU A 33 -13.84 -7.01 1.65
C LEU A 33 -13.06 -6.46 2.85
N PRO A 34 -11.79 -6.88 3.08
CA PRO A 34 -10.96 -6.31 4.14
C PRO A 34 -10.75 -4.80 4.08
N SER A 35 -10.88 -4.22 2.89
CA SER A 35 -10.82 -2.76 2.68
C SER A 35 -12.08 -2.02 3.15
N GLY A 36 -13.13 -2.73 3.56
CA GLY A 36 -14.42 -2.17 3.93
C GLY A 36 -15.39 -1.96 2.77
N VAL A 37 -14.96 -2.21 1.53
CA VAL A 37 -15.80 -2.11 0.34
C VAL A 37 -16.63 -3.38 0.17
N SER A 38 -17.93 -3.26 -0.09
CA SER A 38 -18.79 -4.39 -0.41
C SER A 38 -18.83 -4.64 -1.91
N LYS A 39 -18.79 -5.90 -2.31
CA LYS A 39 -18.81 -6.33 -3.72
C LYS A 39 -19.79 -7.48 -3.92
N ASP A 40 -20.59 -7.40 -4.95
CA ASP A 40 -21.51 -8.47 -5.34
C ASP A 40 -20.76 -9.49 -6.23
N MET A 41 -20.88 -10.76 -5.86
CA MET A 41 -20.25 -11.90 -6.54
C MET A 41 -21.25 -13.00 -6.81
N ALA A 42 -20.92 -13.88 -7.76
CA ALA A 42 -21.74 -15.05 -8.01
C ALA A 42 -21.72 -16.00 -6.80
N GLY A 43 -22.88 -16.47 -6.37
CA GLY A 43 -23.02 -17.32 -5.18
C GLY A 43 -22.46 -18.74 -5.35
N ASN A 44 -22.22 -19.17 -6.58
CA ASN A 44 -21.62 -20.47 -6.90
C ASN A 44 -20.08 -20.47 -6.86
N CYS A 45 -19.45 -19.33 -6.49
CA CYS A 45 -18.02 -19.27 -6.32
C CYS A 45 -17.55 -20.11 -5.15
N ARG A 46 -16.46 -20.85 -5.32
CA ARG A 46 -15.83 -21.60 -4.23
C ARG A 46 -15.06 -20.67 -3.31
N ALA A 47 -15.11 -20.92 -2.01
CA ALA A 47 -14.38 -20.16 -1.01
C ALA A 47 -13.84 -21.08 0.08
N THR A 48 -12.73 -20.68 0.70
CA THR A 48 -12.22 -21.26 1.93
C THR A 48 -12.87 -20.53 3.11
N ILE A 49 -13.38 -21.26 4.06
CA ILE A 49 -14.03 -20.69 5.25
C ILE A 49 -13.00 -20.48 6.36
N GLY A 50 -13.02 -19.30 6.98
CA GLY A 50 -12.17 -18.96 8.12
C GLY A 50 -11.31 -17.73 7.89
N VAL A 51 -10.33 -17.54 8.76
CA VAL A 51 -9.34 -16.46 8.69
C VAL A 51 -8.00 -17.04 8.24
N LEU A 52 -7.32 -16.37 7.33
CA LEU A 52 -6.02 -16.84 6.85
C LEU A 52 -4.97 -16.82 7.97
N ALA A 53 -4.16 -17.87 8.04
CA ALA A 53 -3.08 -17.99 8.99
C ALA A 53 -2.01 -16.89 8.82
N GLY A 54 -1.19 -16.68 9.85
CA GLY A 54 -0.09 -15.71 9.83
C GLY A 54 -0.49 -14.29 10.25
N HIS A 55 -1.55 -14.14 11.03
CA HIS A 55 -1.90 -12.89 11.69
C HIS A 55 -0.71 -12.33 12.49
N GLY A 56 -0.57 -10.99 12.52
CA GLY A 56 0.50 -10.33 13.28
C GLY A 56 1.87 -10.30 12.59
N ARG A 57 2.03 -10.89 11.40
CA ARG A 57 3.31 -10.85 10.67
C ARG A 57 3.82 -9.44 10.39
N GLY A 58 2.93 -8.48 10.16
CA GLY A 58 3.28 -7.07 9.93
C GLY A 58 3.85 -6.37 11.16
N GLU A 59 3.54 -6.85 12.35
CA GLU A 59 3.95 -6.30 13.64
C GLU A 59 5.33 -6.79 14.08
N MET A 60 5.84 -7.84 13.44
CA MET A 60 7.18 -8.37 13.75
C MET A 60 8.26 -7.40 13.31
N PRO A 61 9.11 -6.92 14.25
CA PRO A 61 10.18 -5.99 13.92
C PRO A 61 11.27 -6.65 13.10
N LEU A 62 11.83 -5.90 12.16
CA LEU A 62 13.06 -6.29 11.46
C LEU A 62 14.25 -5.97 12.36
N ARG A 63 14.80 -6.97 13.02
CA ARG A 63 15.85 -6.79 14.03
C ARG A 63 17.21 -6.45 13.45
N THR A 64 17.46 -6.77 12.18
CA THR A 64 18.75 -6.54 11.54
C THR A 64 18.60 -5.85 10.18
N ALA A 65 19.61 -5.08 9.78
CA ALA A 65 19.68 -4.44 8.47
C ALA A 65 19.70 -5.48 7.34
N GLY A 66 20.33 -6.63 7.54
CA GLY A 66 20.32 -7.73 6.58
C GLY A 66 18.93 -8.27 6.30
N ALA A 67 18.08 -8.45 7.33
CA ALA A 67 16.69 -8.86 7.16
C ALA A 67 15.89 -7.83 6.36
N ALA A 68 16.10 -6.54 6.62
CA ALA A 68 15.49 -5.45 5.86
C ALA A 68 15.95 -5.43 4.40
N HIS A 69 17.26 -5.64 4.15
CA HIS A 69 17.84 -5.72 2.81
C HIS A 69 17.21 -6.85 1.98
N TYR A 70 17.19 -8.08 2.50
CA TYR A 70 16.61 -9.21 1.78
C TYR A 70 15.11 -9.10 1.58
N LYS A 71 14.39 -8.55 2.55
CA LYS A 71 12.95 -8.24 2.40
C LYS A 71 12.69 -7.21 1.29
N ALA A 72 13.54 -6.19 1.20
CA ALA A 72 13.45 -5.17 0.14
C ALA A 72 13.81 -5.77 -1.23
N LYS A 73 14.90 -6.56 -1.31
CA LYS A 73 15.33 -7.25 -2.53
C LYS A 73 14.26 -8.17 -3.08
N ALA A 74 13.61 -8.98 -2.23
CA ALA A 74 12.50 -9.86 -2.63
C ALA A 74 11.28 -9.12 -3.21
N ARG A 75 11.13 -7.83 -2.89
CA ARG A 75 10.04 -6.96 -3.36
C ARG A 75 10.46 -5.99 -4.46
N GLY A 76 11.68 -6.11 -4.98
CA GLY A 76 12.24 -5.20 -5.97
C GLY A 76 12.42 -3.76 -5.47
N LYS A 77 12.56 -3.55 -4.17
CA LYS A 77 12.75 -2.23 -3.56
C LYS A 77 14.21 -1.99 -3.24
N LEU A 78 14.65 -0.75 -3.47
CA LEU A 78 15.99 -0.32 -3.08
C LEU A 78 16.11 -0.23 -1.55
N TYR A 79 17.20 -0.75 -0.99
CA TYR A 79 17.57 -0.62 0.41
C TYR A 79 19.09 -0.61 0.56
N PRO A 80 19.68 0.27 1.39
CA PRO A 80 19.02 1.35 2.12
C PRO A 80 18.50 2.46 1.21
N HIS A 81 17.45 3.18 1.66
CA HIS A 81 16.88 4.31 0.94
C HIS A 81 17.48 5.62 1.47
N VAL A 82 18.24 6.31 0.65
CA VAL A 82 18.84 7.60 0.98
C VAL A 82 17.82 8.71 0.74
N SER A 83 17.68 9.62 1.70
CA SER A 83 16.80 10.78 1.55
C SER A 83 17.37 11.78 0.54
N GLY A 84 16.52 12.34 -0.31
CA GLY A 84 16.95 13.34 -1.30
C GLY A 84 17.62 14.59 -0.69
N VAL A 85 17.22 14.99 0.52
CA VAL A 85 17.85 16.12 1.23
C VAL A 85 19.29 15.84 1.67
N ALA A 86 19.68 14.58 1.79
CA ALA A 86 21.04 14.16 2.14
C ALA A 86 21.95 13.98 0.89
N MET A 87 21.42 14.20 -0.30
CA MET A 87 22.14 14.12 -1.56
C MET A 87 22.72 15.48 -1.97
N ASN A 88 23.56 15.46 -3.01
CA ASN A 88 24.04 16.66 -3.66
C ASN A 88 22.99 17.24 -4.62
N PRO A 89 23.07 18.53 -5.01
CA PRO A 89 22.11 19.15 -5.94
C PRO A 89 22.06 18.46 -7.32
N VAL A 90 23.17 17.86 -7.76
CA VAL A 90 23.23 17.12 -9.01
C VAL A 90 22.42 15.82 -8.97
N ASP A 91 22.27 15.22 -7.80
CA ASP A 91 21.63 13.91 -7.64
C ASP A 91 20.13 13.99 -7.35
N HIS A 92 19.70 15.10 -6.74
CA HIS A 92 18.29 15.26 -6.33
C HIS A 92 17.89 16.73 -6.21
N PRO A 93 16.65 17.10 -6.63
CA PRO A 93 16.14 18.48 -6.48
C PRO A 93 16.13 19.03 -5.05
N HIS A 94 16.07 18.13 -4.04
CA HIS A 94 16.13 18.51 -2.63
C HIS A 94 17.55 18.50 -2.05
N GLY A 95 18.56 18.19 -2.86
CA GLY A 95 19.94 18.08 -2.43
C GLY A 95 20.64 19.41 -2.26
N GLY A 96 21.76 19.37 -1.57
CA GLY A 96 22.64 20.52 -1.37
C GLY A 96 22.21 21.46 -0.25
N GLY A 97 22.93 22.58 -0.15
CA GLY A 97 22.74 23.59 0.88
C GLY A 97 23.51 23.33 2.18
N ASN A 98 23.56 24.36 3.02
CA ASN A 98 24.24 24.30 4.31
C ASN A 98 23.42 23.53 5.38
N HIS A 99 22.10 23.51 5.23
CA HIS A 99 21.19 22.72 6.04
C HIS A 99 20.46 21.71 5.17
N GLN A 100 20.25 20.51 5.69
CA GLN A 100 19.45 19.48 5.02
C GLN A 100 17.96 19.85 5.09
N ALA A 101 17.48 20.49 4.04
CA ALA A 101 16.09 20.92 3.91
C ALA A 101 15.64 20.82 2.45
N VAL A 102 14.32 20.85 2.23
CA VAL A 102 13.75 20.75 0.88
C VAL A 102 14.02 22.01 0.04
N HIS A 103 14.38 23.14 0.66
CA HIS A 103 14.65 24.44 0.01
C HIS A 103 13.50 24.99 -0.83
N GLY A 104 12.27 24.67 -0.50
CA GLY A 104 11.08 25.11 -1.23
C GLY A 104 9.85 24.28 -0.89
N PRO A 105 8.76 24.42 -1.67
CA PRO A 105 7.59 23.59 -1.52
C PRO A 105 7.92 22.11 -1.74
N SER A 106 7.49 21.24 -0.81
CA SER A 106 7.68 19.78 -0.94
C SER A 106 6.66 19.10 -1.84
N SER A 107 5.67 19.83 -2.32
CA SER A 107 4.57 19.33 -3.16
C SER A 107 4.79 19.70 -4.61
N VAL A 108 4.52 18.77 -5.52
CA VAL A 108 4.61 18.95 -6.96
C VAL A 108 3.30 18.55 -7.65
N ALA A 109 3.04 19.14 -8.82
CA ALA A 109 1.86 18.82 -9.60
C ALA A 109 1.94 17.41 -10.21
N ARG A 110 0.79 16.86 -10.57
CA ARG A 110 0.70 15.54 -11.23
C ARG A 110 1.46 15.46 -12.55
N GLY A 111 1.43 16.53 -13.33
CA GLY A 111 2.08 16.63 -14.63
C GLY A 111 3.56 17.01 -14.59
N THR A 112 4.18 17.09 -13.42
CA THR A 112 5.61 17.41 -13.30
C THR A 112 6.46 16.40 -14.07
N PRO A 113 7.47 16.83 -14.86
CA PRO A 113 8.33 15.95 -15.62
C PRO A 113 9.11 14.96 -14.74
N PRO A 114 9.50 13.79 -15.28
CA PRO A 114 10.40 12.86 -14.59
C PRO A 114 11.70 13.57 -14.17
N GLY A 115 12.21 13.24 -13.00
CA GLY A 115 13.38 13.90 -12.41
C GLY A 115 13.03 15.08 -11.50
N ALA A 116 12.14 15.96 -11.91
CA ALA A 116 11.59 17.01 -11.05
C ALA A 116 10.41 16.52 -10.18
N LYS A 117 9.84 15.38 -10.50
CA LYS A 117 8.68 14.79 -9.79
C LYS A 117 9.13 14.07 -8.53
N VAL A 118 9.37 14.84 -7.49
CA VAL A 118 9.86 14.36 -6.19
C VAL A 118 9.01 14.92 -5.04
N GLY A 119 9.11 14.33 -3.86
CA GLY A 119 8.35 14.75 -2.69
C GLY A 119 6.89 14.31 -2.73
N ASN A 120 5.99 15.19 -2.31
CA ASN A 120 4.55 14.91 -2.28
C ASN A 120 3.94 15.16 -3.65
N ILE A 121 3.60 14.10 -4.36
CA ILE A 121 3.09 14.19 -5.73
C ILE A 121 1.58 14.36 -5.71
N ALA A 122 1.10 15.50 -6.19
CA ALA A 122 -0.31 15.86 -6.28
C ALA A 122 -1.13 15.47 -5.02
N PRO A 123 -0.68 15.85 -3.83
CA PRO A 123 -1.37 15.47 -2.60
C PRO A 123 -2.73 16.15 -2.55
N SER A 124 -3.75 15.43 -2.04
CA SER A 124 -5.08 16.02 -1.81
C SER A 124 -5.08 17.03 -0.65
N ARG A 125 -4.10 16.91 0.25
CA ARG A 125 -3.84 17.84 1.36
C ARG A 125 -2.43 17.65 1.89
N THR A 126 -1.90 18.68 2.57
CA THR A 126 -0.60 18.67 3.25
C THR A 126 -0.75 19.13 4.70
N GLY A 127 0.29 18.92 5.51
CA GLY A 127 0.34 19.32 6.91
C GLY A 127 -0.53 18.47 7.84
N ARG A 128 -0.61 18.89 9.10
CA ARG A 128 -1.50 18.29 10.10
C ARG A 128 -2.95 18.71 9.81
N GLY A 129 -3.66 17.94 9.02
CA GLY A 129 -5.10 18.10 8.90
C GLY A 129 -5.81 17.34 10.01
N ARG A 130 -6.97 17.82 10.42
CA ARG A 130 -7.92 16.99 11.18
C ARG A 130 -8.20 15.77 10.31
N GLY A 131 -7.88 14.56 10.81
CA GLY A 131 -8.25 13.33 10.15
C GLY A 131 -9.74 13.38 9.81
N LYS A 132 -10.14 12.92 8.63
CA LYS A 132 -11.56 12.62 8.42
C LYS A 132 -11.93 11.66 9.54
N LYS A 133 -12.86 12.07 10.40
CA LYS A 133 -13.60 11.10 11.22
C LYS A 133 -14.23 10.15 10.22
N ILE A 134 -13.77 8.91 10.22
CA ILE A 134 -14.39 7.79 9.51
C ILE A 134 -15.66 7.42 10.27
#